data_3cb73ed7b18534dc6f75fede319740d7
#
_entry.id   3cb73ed7b18534dc6f75fede319740d7
#
_cell.length_a   1.000
_cell.length_b   1.000
_cell.length_c   1.000
_cell.angle_alpha   90.00
_cell.angle_beta   90.00
_cell.angle_gamma   90.00
#
_symmetry.space_group_name_H-M   'P 1'
#
loop_
_entity.id
_entity.type
_entity.pdbx_description
1 polymer ?
#
loop_
_entity_poly.entity_id
_entity_poly.type
_entity_poly.pdbx_seq_one_letter_code
_entity_poly.pdbx_strand_id
1 'polypeptide(L)'
;MKANIVVLPGDGIGPEVTEQGVRVLQAIAKKFGHQFDTEQHLIGGAAIDATGSALPTETENACKQADAVLLGAVGGPKWSAPEAKVRPEQGLLAIRKSLGLFANLRPVTLHPALMDASTIKPEVLKGTDIMVVRELTGGIYFGEKTRTPTSATDVCTYTVPEVERIVRLGARLACERRGHTLACCRGGADGDRRFDPPVELLDGVTLLGGVGVELGRGDGAELGEQIERDRAGLVADDAP
;
A
#
# COMPACT_ATOMS: atom_id res chain seq x y z
N MET A 1 -4.16 -24.39 4.94
CA MET A 1 -3.11 -23.51 4.36
C MET A 1 -1.94 -23.51 5.33
N LYS A 2 -0.70 -23.53 4.80
CA LYS A 2 0.53 -23.33 5.57
C LYS A 2 1.21 -22.06 5.05
N ALA A 3 1.72 -21.21 5.95
CA ALA A 3 2.44 -19.99 5.56
C ALA A 3 3.51 -19.61 6.60
N ASN A 4 4.64 -19.10 6.11
CA ASN A 4 5.70 -18.52 6.92
C ASN A 4 5.51 -17.01 6.96
N ILE A 5 5.39 -16.43 8.15
CA ILE A 5 5.09 -15.02 8.34
C ILE A 5 6.23 -14.36 9.11
N VAL A 6 6.89 -13.40 8.50
CA VAL A 6 7.84 -12.55 9.21
C VAL A 6 7.10 -11.47 9.97
N VAL A 7 7.41 -11.34 11.25
CA VAL A 7 6.81 -10.36 12.16
C VAL A 7 7.83 -9.26 12.42
N LEU A 8 7.47 -8.03 12.08
CA LEU A 8 8.28 -6.83 12.25
C LEU A 8 7.58 -5.87 13.23
N PRO A 9 7.78 -6.01 14.54
CA PRO A 9 7.10 -5.15 15.52
C PRO A 9 7.42 -3.67 15.32
N GLY A 10 8.68 -3.35 15.04
CA GLY A 10 9.15 -1.98 14.89
C GLY A 10 9.28 -1.25 16.22
N ASP A 11 8.72 -0.03 16.29
CA ASP A 11 8.99 0.95 17.35
C ASP A 11 7.73 1.36 18.11
N GLY A 12 7.92 1.99 19.27
CA GLY A 12 6.84 2.62 20.04
C GLY A 12 5.72 1.65 20.42
N ILE A 13 4.52 1.89 19.91
CA ILE A 13 3.34 1.03 20.11
C ILE A 13 3.39 -0.26 19.29
N GLY A 14 4.32 -0.36 18.32
CA GLY A 14 4.43 -1.46 17.37
C GLY A 14 4.48 -2.86 18.02
N PRO A 15 5.37 -3.11 18.99
CA PRO A 15 5.44 -4.41 19.68
C PRO A 15 4.11 -4.83 20.31
N GLU A 16 3.43 -3.90 21.01
CA GLU A 16 2.17 -4.17 21.69
C GLU A 16 1.04 -4.56 20.70
N VAL A 17 0.86 -3.77 19.62
CA VAL A 17 -0.19 -4.06 18.63
C VAL A 17 0.12 -5.29 17.81
N THR A 18 1.40 -5.54 17.52
CA THR A 18 1.83 -6.71 16.73
C THR A 18 1.62 -8.01 17.51
N GLU A 19 1.86 -8.00 18.82
CA GLU A 19 1.55 -9.14 19.68
C GLU A 19 0.07 -9.54 19.57
N GLN A 20 -0.84 -8.55 19.61
CA GLN A 20 -2.27 -8.82 19.44
C GLN A 20 -2.58 -9.34 18.02
N GLY A 21 -1.92 -8.82 16.99
CA GLY A 21 -2.02 -9.32 15.61
C GLY A 21 -1.63 -10.79 15.51
N VAL A 22 -0.51 -11.19 16.11
CA VAL A 22 -0.05 -12.60 16.16
C VAL A 22 -1.06 -13.48 16.89
N ARG A 23 -1.63 -13.02 18.00
CA ARG A 23 -2.68 -13.75 18.72
C ARG A 23 -3.91 -14.01 17.85
N VAL A 24 -4.32 -13.02 17.05
CA VAL A 24 -5.43 -13.17 16.09
C VAL A 24 -5.08 -14.20 15.02
N LEU A 25 -3.87 -14.15 14.44
CA LEU A 25 -3.41 -15.14 13.45
C LEU A 25 -3.44 -16.56 14.03
N GLN A 26 -2.96 -16.74 15.26
CA GLN A 26 -2.98 -18.04 15.93
C GLN A 26 -4.41 -18.56 16.20
N ALA A 27 -5.32 -17.66 16.58
CA ALA A 27 -6.74 -18.01 16.79
C ALA A 27 -7.41 -18.44 15.48
N ILE A 28 -7.13 -17.75 14.37
CA ILE A 28 -7.59 -18.10 13.02
C ILE A 28 -7.00 -19.44 12.59
N ALA A 29 -5.69 -19.64 12.78
CA ALA A 29 -5.01 -20.88 12.45
C ALA A 29 -5.67 -22.08 13.15
N LYS A 30 -5.91 -21.96 14.46
CA LYS A 30 -6.57 -22.98 15.26
C LYS A 30 -8.01 -23.23 14.79
N LYS A 31 -8.78 -22.15 14.53
CA LYS A 31 -10.20 -22.26 14.15
C LYS A 31 -10.40 -22.94 12.79
N PHE A 32 -9.54 -22.64 11.83
CA PHE A 32 -9.70 -23.07 10.43
C PHE A 32 -8.71 -24.16 9.99
N GLY A 33 -7.92 -24.71 10.92
CA GLY A 33 -6.94 -25.76 10.60
C GLY A 33 -5.79 -25.28 9.74
N HIS A 34 -5.37 -24.03 9.89
CA HIS A 34 -4.20 -23.49 9.22
C HIS A 34 -2.94 -23.65 10.08
N GLN A 35 -1.76 -23.59 9.45
CA GLN A 35 -0.47 -23.53 10.13
C GLN A 35 0.25 -22.25 9.71
N PHE A 36 0.47 -21.35 10.67
CA PHE A 36 1.24 -20.12 10.47
C PHE A 36 2.50 -20.20 11.35
N ASP A 37 3.64 -20.34 10.68
CA ASP A 37 4.94 -20.30 11.33
C ASP A 37 5.40 -18.84 11.34
N THR A 38 5.68 -18.27 12.54
CA THR A 38 6.03 -16.85 12.70
C THR A 38 7.46 -16.69 13.15
N GLU A 39 8.21 -15.78 12.53
CA GLU A 39 9.58 -15.41 12.88
C GLU A 39 9.67 -13.89 13.07
N GLN A 40 10.29 -13.43 14.18
CA GLN A 40 10.38 -12.01 14.50
C GLN A 40 11.74 -11.44 14.14
N HIS A 41 11.75 -10.27 13.47
CA HIS A 41 12.94 -9.53 13.09
C HIS A 41 12.83 -8.04 13.45
N LEU A 42 13.99 -7.36 13.49
CA LEU A 42 14.09 -5.93 13.80
C LEU A 42 13.92 -5.07 12.53
N ILE A 43 13.22 -3.95 12.68
CA ILE A 43 13.11 -2.89 11.69
C ILE A 43 12.98 -1.53 12.40
N GLY A 44 13.28 -0.45 11.68
CA GLY A 44 13.07 0.90 12.16
C GLY A 44 14.08 1.34 13.22
N GLY A 45 13.61 2.06 14.22
CA GLY A 45 14.44 2.59 15.31
C GLY A 45 15.05 1.50 16.19
N ALA A 46 14.31 0.43 16.47
CA ALA A 46 14.84 -0.72 17.18
C ALA A 46 16.01 -1.38 16.44
N ALA A 47 15.93 -1.45 15.10
CA ALA A 47 17.03 -1.95 14.29
C ALA A 47 18.22 -0.98 14.26
N ILE A 48 17.97 0.34 14.18
CA ILE A 48 19.02 1.36 14.24
C ILE A 48 19.79 1.25 15.56
N ASP A 49 19.11 1.10 16.69
CA ASP A 49 19.76 0.98 18.00
C ASP A 49 20.62 -0.29 18.10
N ALA A 50 20.20 -1.38 17.51
CA ALA A 50 20.89 -2.66 17.58
C ALA A 50 22.04 -2.79 16.56
N THR A 51 21.88 -2.24 15.35
CA THR A 51 22.77 -2.53 14.20
C THR A 51 23.28 -1.29 13.48
N GLY A 52 22.74 -0.10 13.77
CA GLY A 52 23.02 1.14 13.05
C GLY A 52 22.24 1.26 11.71
N SER A 53 21.46 0.26 11.32
CA SER A 53 20.67 0.23 10.08
C SER A 53 19.17 0.18 10.38
N ALA A 54 18.36 0.95 9.65
CA ALA A 54 16.91 0.90 9.78
C ALA A 54 16.28 -0.38 9.19
N LEU A 55 17.00 -1.08 8.30
CA LEU A 55 16.64 -2.38 7.75
C LEU A 55 17.89 -3.25 7.68
N PRO A 56 18.13 -4.15 8.64
CA PRO A 56 19.23 -5.11 8.59
C PRO A 56 19.07 -6.07 7.41
N THR A 57 20.18 -6.50 6.82
CA THR A 57 20.19 -7.45 5.69
C THR A 57 19.53 -8.78 6.04
N GLU A 58 19.68 -9.23 7.29
CA GLU A 58 19.01 -10.43 7.80
C GLU A 58 17.49 -10.29 7.73
N THR A 59 16.94 -9.18 8.22
CA THR A 59 15.51 -8.87 8.15
C THR A 59 15.01 -8.82 6.70
N GLU A 60 15.77 -8.16 5.81
CA GLU A 60 15.41 -8.06 4.39
C GLU A 60 15.35 -9.44 3.73
N ASN A 61 16.34 -10.29 3.99
CA ASN A 61 16.40 -11.65 3.44
C ASN A 61 15.28 -12.53 3.99
N ALA A 62 14.98 -12.46 5.28
CA ALA A 62 13.87 -13.19 5.88
C ALA A 62 12.53 -12.79 5.23
N CYS A 63 12.30 -11.48 5.04
CA CYS A 63 11.09 -10.98 4.38
C CYS A 63 10.95 -11.43 2.91
N LYS A 64 12.07 -11.55 2.17
CA LYS A 64 12.06 -12.06 0.78
C LYS A 64 11.70 -13.54 0.69
N GLN A 65 11.92 -14.31 1.74
CA GLN A 65 11.64 -15.75 1.80
C GLN A 65 10.29 -16.06 2.43
N ALA A 66 9.65 -15.08 3.05
CA ALA A 66 8.37 -15.26 3.71
C ALA A 66 7.19 -15.18 2.74
N ASP A 67 6.11 -15.88 3.05
CA ASP A 67 4.83 -15.77 2.32
C ASP A 67 4.11 -14.45 2.63
N ALA A 68 4.33 -13.89 3.84
CA ALA A 68 3.76 -12.60 4.26
C ALA A 68 4.62 -11.92 5.33
N VAL A 69 4.45 -10.61 5.46
CA VAL A 69 5.08 -9.80 6.50
C VAL A 69 4.02 -9.08 7.31
N LEU A 70 4.03 -9.30 8.63
CA LEU A 70 3.20 -8.55 9.58
C LEU A 70 4.03 -7.43 10.18
N LEU A 71 3.74 -6.20 9.78
CA LEU A 71 4.43 -4.99 10.26
C LEU A 71 3.60 -4.26 11.31
N GLY A 72 4.23 -3.89 12.41
CA GLY A 72 3.65 -3.05 13.45
C GLY A 72 3.74 -1.56 13.11
N ALA A 73 4.54 -0.81 13.86
CA ALA A 73 4.75 0.62 13.66
C ALA A 73 6.24 0.95 13.62
N VAL A 74 6.60 1.97 12.82
CA VAL A 74 7.98 2.40 12.65
C VAL A 74 8.07 3.89 12.91
N GLY A 75 9.09 4.31 13.67
CA GLY A 75 9.34 5.71 13.98
C GLY A 75 9.06 6.06 15.44
N GLY A 76 9.61 7.21 15.84
CA GLY A 76 9.41 7.75 17.17
C GLY A 76 10.28 8.98 17.44
N PRO A 77 9.97 9.74 18.50
CA PRO A 77 10.67 10.99 18.81
C PRO A 77 12.19 10.83 18.97
N LYS A 78 12.64 9.68 19.48
CA LYS A 78 14.05 9.37 19.71
C LYS A 78 14.93 9.51 18.46
N TRP A 79 14.38 9.16 17.27
CA TRP A 79 15.11 9.15 16.00
C TRP A 79 14.70 10.28 15.06
N SER A 80 13.89 11.23 15.55
CA SER A 80 13.34 12.33 14.73
C SER A 80 14.21 13.59 14.71
N ALA A 81 15.41 13.57 15.30
CA ALA A 81 16.32 14.73 15.28
C ALA A 81 16.62 15.14 13.82
N PRO A 82 16.63 16.47 13.51
CA PRO A 82 16.92 16.97 12.16
C PRO A 82 18.27 16.49 11.61
N GLU A 83 19.25 16.26 12.49
CA GLU A 83 20.61 15.85 12.19
C GLU A 83 20.78 14.32 12.09
N ALA A 84 19.71 13.55 12.34
CA ALA A 84 19.76 12.10 12.26
C ALA A 84 20.16 11.64 10.87
N LYS A 85 21.26 10.90 10.75
CA LYS A 85 21.77 10.36 9.49
C LYS A 85 20.90 9.22 8.97
N VAL A 86 20.35 8.43 9.88
CA VAL A 86 19.47 7.28 9.58
C VAL A 86 18.16 7.47 10.33
N ARG A 87 17.05 7.33 9.63
CA ARG A 87 15.70 7.45 10.19
C ARG A 87 14.94 6.14 10.06
N PRO A 88 14.11 5.78 11.04
CA PRO A 88 13.32 4.54 11.01
C PRO A 88 12.49 4.36 9.73
N GLU A 89 11.92 5.45 9.20
CA GLU A 89 11.08 5.45 7.99
C GLU A 89 11.85 5.00 6.74
N GLN A 90 13.18 5.16 6.73
CA GLN A 90 14.02 4.66 5.63
C GLN A 90 13.97 3.13 5.55
N GLY A 91 13.87 2.44 6.69
CA GLY A 91 13.69 0.99 6.73
C GLY A 91 12.37 0.56 6.10
N LEU A 92 11.30 1.30 6.39
CA LEU A 92 9.98 1.03 5.79
C LEU A 92 9.98 1.25 4.27
N LEU A 93 10.60 2.32 3.79
CA LEU A 93 10.72 2.58 2.35
C LEU A 93 11.60 1.52 1.67
N ALA A 94 12.72 1.16 2.30
CA ALA A 94 13.65 0.16 1.76
C ALA A 94 12.97 -1.22 1.61
N ILE A 95 12.24 -1.69 2.62
CA ILE A 95 11.56 -3.00 2.55
C ILE A 95 10.46 -3.01 1.49
N ARG A 96 9.69 -1.93 1.34
CA ARG A 96 8.68 -1.81 0.29
C ARG A 96 9.29 -1.91 -1.10
N LYS A 97 10.41 -1.23 -1.33
CA LYS A 97 11.15 -1.28 -2.59
C LYS A 97 11.72 -2.67 -2.85
N SER A 98 12.35 -3.26 -1.84
CA SER A 98 13.00 -4.58 -1.93
C SER A 98 12.03 -5.71 -2.24
N LEU A 99 10.80 -5.64 -1.71
CA LEU A 99 9.74 -6.61 -1.95
C LEU A 99 8.82 -6.23 -3.12
N GLY A 100 9.05 -5.12 -3.82
CA GLY A 100 8.21 -4.67 -4.93
C GLY A 100 6.78 -4.30 -4.53
N LEU A 101 6.55 -3.88 -3.28
CA LEU A 101 5.23 -3.54 -2.75
C LEU A 101 4.77 -2.17 -3.24
N PHE A 102 4.20 -2.13 -4.44
CA PHE A 102 3.83 -0.88 -5.11
C PHE A 102 2.50 -0.29 -4.65
N ALA A 103 1.57 -1.10 -4.11
CA ALA A 103 0.23 -0.65 -3.78
C ALA A 103 -0.07 -0.76 -2.28
N ASN A 104 -0.53 0.33 -1.69
CA ASN A 104 -1.13 0.34 -0.35
C ASN A 104 -2.65 0.39 -0.47
N LEU A 105 -3.31 -0.62 0.08
CA LEU A 105 -4.76 -0.74 0.07
C LEU A 105 -5.31 -0.32 1.42
N ARG A 106 -6.17 0.69 1.44
CA ARG A 106 -6.78 1.22 2.65
C ARG A 106 -8.30 1.19 2.54
N PRO A 107 -8.95 0.13 3.03
CA PRO A 107 -10.39 0.10 3.11
C PRO A 107 -10.89 1.13 4.15
N VAL A 108 -11.87 1.92 3.78
CA VAL A 108 -12.57 2.87 4.65
C VAL A 108 -14.02 2.42 4.70
N THR A 109 -14.39 1.77 5.79
CA THR A 109 -15.76 1.35 6.08
C THR A 109 -16.19 1.94 7.41
N LEU A 110 -17.47 2.25 7.54
CA LEU A 110 -18.00 2.80 8.77
C LEU A 110 -18.56 1.69 9.65
N HIS A 111 -18.04 1.60 10.87
CA HIS A 111 -18.66 0.72 11.87
C HIS A 111 -19.91 1.40 12.47
N PRO A 112 -21.08 0.74 12.52
CA PRO A 112 -22.32 1.37 12.98
C PRO A 112 -22.22 2.02 14.36
N ALA A 113 -21.47 1.42 15.29
CA ALA A 113 -21.28 1.97 16.63
C ALA A 113 -20.43 3.26 16.69
N LEU A 114 -19.77 3.65 15.58
CA LEU A 114 -18.94 4.85 15.49
C LEU A 114 -19.62 5.98 14.71
N MET A 115 -20.86 5.80 14.26
CA MET A 115 -21.56 6.84 13.48
C MET A 115 -21.72 8.15 14.25
N ASP A 116 -22.05 8.07 15.53
CA ASP A 116 -22.27 9.24 16.38
C ASP A 116 -20.97 9.96 16.80
N ALA A 117 -19.83 9.31 16.63
CA ALA A 117 -18.52 9.91 16.89
C ALA A 117 -18.01 10.81 15.74
N SER A 118 -18.67 10.79 14.60
CA SER A 118 -18.29 11.58 13.42
C SER A 118 -18.95 12.97 13.46
N THR A 119 -18.23 13.97 12.95
CA THR A 119 -18.79 15.32 12.69
C THR A 119 -19.54 15.40 11.35
N ILE A 120 -19.49 14.35 10.53
CA ILE A 120 -20.20 14.27 9.27
C ILE A 120 -21.61 13.72 9.55
N LYS A 121 -22.62 14.27 8.86
CA LYS A 121 -24.01 13.86 9.04
C LYS A 121 -24.20 12.35 8.75
N PRO A 122 -24.97 11.63 9.58
CA PRO A 122 -25.17 10.18 9.44
C PRO A 122 -25.68 9.75 8.07
N GLU A 123 -26.56 10.52 7.43
CA GLU A 123 -27.08 10.23 6.09
C GLU A 123 -26.02 10.26 5.00
N VAL A 124 -24.93 11.04 5.17
CA VAL A 124 -23.79 11.10 4.25
C VAL A 124 -22.86 9.92 4.47
N LEU A 125 -22.71 9.49 5.72
CA LEU A 125 -21.83 8.38 6.09
C LEU A 125 -22.42 7.01 5.76
N LYS A 126 -23.74 6.90 5.77
CA LYS A 126 -24.44 5.64 5.59
C LYS A 126 -24.10 5.00 4.23
N GLY A 127 -23.56 3.79 4.28
CA GLY A 127 -23.19 3.03 3.08
C GLY A 127 -21.82 3.39 2.51
N THR A 128 -21.03 4.21 3.23
CA THR A 128 -19.64 4.50 2.84
C THR A 128 -18.83 3.20 2.83
N ASP A 129 -18.27 2.87 1.68
CA ASP A 129 -17.38 1.74 1.44
C ASP A 129 -16.36 2.14 0.35
N ILE A 130 -15.23 2.67 0.80
CA ILE A 130 -14.19 3.23 -0.08
C ILE A 130 -12.93 2.39 0.05
N MET A 131 -12.32 2.03 -1.09
CA MET A 131 -10.96 1.48 -1.13
C MET A 131 -10.00 2.56 -1.66
N VAL A 132 -9.14 3.09 -0.80
CA VAL A 132 -8.06 3.97 -1.23
C VAL A 132 -6.87 3.12 -1.66
N VAL A 133 -6.50 3.23 -2.93
CA VAL A 133 -5.34 2.54 -3.52
C VAL A 133 -4.25 3.57 -3.73
N ARG A 134 -3.11 3.41 -3.03
CA ARG A 134 -2.00 4.37 -3.07
C ARG A 134 -0.74 3.73 -3.62
N GLU A 135 -0.15 4.35 -4.66
CA GLU A 135 1.16 3.99 -5.16
C GLU A 135 2.24 4.30 -4.11
N LEU A 136 3.19 3.38 -3.90
CA LEU A 136 4.17 3.45 -2.82
C LEU A 136 5.63 3.49 -3.26
N THR A 137 5.94 3.14 -4.50
CA THR A 137 7.33 2.91 -4.94
C THR A 137 7.81 3.90 -6.01
N GLY A 138 6.98 4.89 -6.33
CA GLY A 138 7.29 6.01 -7.20
C GLY A 138 7.09 7.37 -6.55
N GLY A 139 7.23 8.42 -7.34
CA GLY A 139 6.94 9.78 -6.98
C GLY A 139 7.89 10.38 -5.95
N ILE A 140 7.35 11.24 -5.09
CA ILE A 140 8.12 12.03 -4.12
C ILE A 140 8.89 11.18 -3.08
N TYR A 141 8.47 9.94 -2.84
CA TYR A 141 9.13 9.08 -1.84
C TYR A 141 10.49 8.57 -2.31
N PHE A 142 10.69 8.40 -3.62
CA PHE A 142 11.89 7.84 -4.22
C PHE A 142 12.58 8.80 -5.19
N GLY A 143 12.02 9.99 -5.41
CA GLY A 143 12.63 11.04 -6.18
C GLY A 143 13.89 11.59 -5.53
N GLU A 144 14.73 12.22 -6.34
CA GLU A 144 15.93 12.88 -5.86
C GLU A 144 15.58 14.03 -4.92
N LYS A 145 16.33 14.15 -3.82
CA LYS A 145 16.17 15.19 -2.81
C LYS A 145 17.48 15.92 -2.62
N THR A 146 17.44 17.24 -2.75
CA THR A 146 18.58 18.09 -2.49
C THR A 146 18.24 19.16 -1.46
N ARG A 147 19.20 19.52 -0.64
CA ARG A 147 19.06 20.61 0.34
C ARG A 147 20.35 21.42 0.44
N THR A 148 20.20 22.73 0.35
CA THR A 148 21.24 23.70 0.63
C THR A 148 20.81 24.59 1.82
N PRO A 149 21.67 25.49 2.33
CA PRO A 149 21.24 26.44 3.37
C PRO A 149 20.08 27.36 2.96
N THR A 150 19.88 27.58 1.64
CA THR A 150 18.91 28.53 1.11
C THR A 150 17.85 27.90 0.21
N SER A 151 17.95 26.62 -0.11
CA SER A 151 17.00 25.94 -1.00
C SER A 151 16.83 24.46 -0.64
N ALA A 152 15.66 23.91 -0.97
CA ALA A 152 15.39 22.49 -0.93
C ALA A 152 14.59 22.09 -2.17
N THR A 153 14.87 20.91 -2.71
CA THR A 153 14.18 20.35 -3.87
C THR A 153 13.79 18.91 -3.59
N ASP A 154 12.53 18.58 -3.86
CA ASP A 154 11.99 17.23 -3.90
C ASP A 154 11.48 16.93 -5.32
N VAL A 155 12.07 15.94 -5.99
CA VAL A 155 11.64 15.52 -7.32
C VAL A 155 10.53 14.48 -7.20
N CYS A 156 9.43 14.71 -7.90
CA CYS A 156 8.30 13.78 -7.98
C CYS A 156 8.19 13.25 -9.41
N THR A 157 8.64 12.02 -9.63
CA THR A 157 8.61 11.39 -10.95
C THR A 157 7.84 10.08 -10.89
N TYR A 158 6.93 9.89 -11.86
CA TYR A 158 6.26 8.62 -12.11
C TYR A 158 6.54 8.16 -13.53
N THR A 159 6.80 6.88 -13.68
CA THR A 159 6.94 6.22 -14.98
C THR A 159 5.59 5.67 -15.45
N VAL A 160 5.44 5.44 -16.75
CA VAL A 160 4.22 4.83 -17.31
C VAL A 160 3.90 3.47 -16.66
N PRO A 161 4.86 2.54 -16.48
CA PRO A 161 4.58 1.27 -15.81
C PRO A 161 4.10 1.43 -14.36
N GLU A 162 4.59 2.43 -13.63
CA GLU A 162 4.14 2.70 -12.25
C GLU A 162 2.70 3.18 -12.21
N VAL A 163 2.31 4.05 -13.13
CA VAL A 163 0.93 4.51 -13.25
C VAL A 163 0.02 3.37 -13.70
N GLU A 164 0.43 2.62 -14.73
CA GLU A 164 -0.36 1.52 -15.29
C GLU A 164 -0.68 0.45 -14.25
N ARG A 165 0.31 -0.06 -13.51
CA ARG A 165 0.09 -1.11 -12.51
C ARG A 165 -0.89 -0.71 -11.41
N ILE A 166 -0.83 0.56 -10.94
CA ILE A 166 -1.72 1.02 -9.86
C ILE A 166 -3.15 1.24 -10.37
N VAL A 167 -3.30 1.77 -11.60
CA VAL A 167 -4.61 1.96 -12.24
C VAL A 167 -5.28 0.61 -12.53
N ARG A 168 -4.54 -0.36 -13.09
CA ARG A 168 -5.05 -1.72 -13.33
C ARG A 168 -5.50 -2.39 -12.04
N LEU A 169 -4.73 -2.28 -10.96
CA LEU A 169 -5.13 -2.80 -9.66
C LEU A 169 -6.40 -2.13 -9.14
N GLY A 170 -6.48 -0.80 -9.23
CA GLY A 170 -7.65 -0.04 -8.81
C GLY A 170 -8.91 -0.42 -9.59
N ALA A 171 -8.80 -0.56 -10.92
CA ALA A 171 -9.89 -0.98 -11.78
C ALA A 171 -10.39 -2.40 -11.43
N ARG A 172 -9.48 -3.35 -11.25
CA ARG A 172 -9.83 -4.71 -10.81
C ARG A 172 -10.58 -4.72 -9.48
N LEU A 173 -10.05 -4.01 -8.48
CA LEU A 173 -10.70 -3.89 -7.17
C LEU A 173 -12.07 -3.23 -7.26
N ALA A 174 -12.26 -2.25 -8.13
CA ALA A 174 -13.55 -1.62 -8.36
C ALA A 174 -14.57 -2.62 -8.95
N CYS A 175 -14.17 -3.44 -9.92
CA CYS A 175 -15.02 -4.48 -10.50
C CYS A 175 -15.38 -5.56 -9.46
N GLU A 176 -14.42 -6.02 -8.66
CA GLU A 176 -14.64 -7.03 -7.62
C GLU A 176 -15.54 -6.51 -6.49
N ARG A 177 -15.56 -5.21 -6.24
CA ARG A 177 -16.28 -4.53 -5.16
C ARG A 177 -17.56 -3.86 -5.59
N ARG A 178 -18.41 -4.48 -6.41
CA ARG A 178 -19.74 -3.98 -6.85
C ARG A 178 -19.72 -3.06 -8.09
N GLY A 179 -18.63 -3.00 -8.85
CA GLY A 179 -18.58 -2.21 -10.09
C GLY A 179 -18.73 -0.70 -9.90
N HIS A 180 -18.28 -0.17 -8.75
CA HIS A 180 -18.40 1.24 -8.45
C HIS A 180 -17.15 2.03 -8.84
N THR A 181 -17.40 3.29 -9.15
CA THR A 181 -16.50 4.37 -9.57
C THR A 181 -15.07 4.26 -9.03
N LEU A 182 -14.10 4.25 -9.92
CA LEU A 182 -12.69 4.50 -9.62
C LEU A 182 -12.43 5.99 -9.79
N ALA A 183 -12.05 6.67 -8.69
CA ALA A 183 -11.53 8.02 -8.74
C ALA A 183 -10.02 7.99 -8.58
N CYS A 184 -9.26 8.54 -9.52
CA CYS A 184 -7.81 8.66 -9.43
C CYS A 184 -7.44 10.09 -9.02
N CYS A 185 -6.83 10.26 -7.83
CA CYS A 185 -6.34 11.54 -7.36
C CYS A 185 -4.82 11.62 -7.54
N ARG A 186 -4.35 12.66 -8.18
CA ARG A 186 -2.94 13.00 -8.28
C ARG A 186 -2.56 13.83 -7.04
N GLY A 187 -1.66 13.33 -6.21
CA GLY A 187 -1.07 14.11 -5.13
C GLY A 187 0.03 15.02 -5.66
N GLY A 188 -0.28 16.29 -5.89
CA GLY A 188 0.67 17.35 -6.22
C GLY A 188 0.05 18.69 -5.88
N ALA A 189 0.82 19.61 -5.30
CA ALA A 189 0.36 20.89 -4.80
C ALA A 189 -0.06 21.89 -5.89
N ASP A 190 0.12 21.58 -7.17
CA ASP A 190 -0.25 22.43 -8.29
C ASP A 190 -1.30 21.74 -9.18
N GLY A 191 -2.53 22.21 -9.08
CA GLY A 191 -3.70 21.72 -9.81
C GLY A 191 -3.69 21.92 -11.33
N ASP A 192 -2.55 22.16 -11.99
CA ASP A 192 -2.54 22.61 -13.41
C ASP A 192 -1.53 21.87 -14.32
N ARG A 193 -1.11 20.67 -14.02
CA ARG A 193 -0.38 19.86 -14.99
C ARG A 193 -1.16 18.60 -15.35
N ARG A 194 -1.80 18.68 -16.50
CA ARG A 194 -2.40 17.54 -17.20
C ARG A 194 -1.31 16.53 -17.49
N PHE A 195 -1.29 15.46 -16.74
CA PHE A 195 -0.72 14.22 -17.22
C PHE A 195 -1.85 13.62 -18.07
N ASP A 196 -1.75 13.72 -19.37
CA ASP A 196 -2.55 12.92 -20.27
C ASP A 196 -1.87 11.54 -20.33
N PRO A 197 -2.34 10.53 -19.58
CA PRO A 197 -1.94 9.17 -19.89
C PRO A 197 -2.45 8.89 -21.32
N PRO A 198 -1.72 8.10 -22.12
CA PRO A 198 -2.25 7.70 -23.41
C PRO A 198 -3.64 7.12 -23.21
N VAL A 199 -4.62 7.69 -23.87
CA VAL A 199 -6.08 7.43 -23.71
C VAL A 199 -6.45 5.97 -24.06
N GLU A 200 -5.52 5.20 -24.58
CA GLU A 200 -5.72 3.81 -25.03
C GLU A 200 -5.65 2.77 -23.90
N LEU A 201 -5.44 3.16 -22.64
CA LEU A 201 -5.11 2.22 -21.57
C LEU A 201 -6.27 1.41 -21.02
N LEU A 202 -7.52 1.84 -21.17
CA LEU A 202 -8.70 1.06 -20.73
C LEU A 202 -9.95 1.53 -21.50
N ASP A 203 -10.46 0.73 -22.39
CA ASP A 203 -11.81 0.91 -22.93
C ASP A 203 -12.81 0.92 -21.77
N GLY A 204 -13.52 2.04 -21.61
CA GLY A 204 -14.52 2.23 -20.53
C GLY A 204 -14.06 3.04 -19.31
N VAL A 205 -12.79 3.48 -19.22
CA VAL A 205 -12.30 4.36 -18.16
C VAL A 205 -12.24 5.79 -18.69
N THR A 206 -13.10 6.66 -18.22
CA THR A 206 -13.04 8.10 -18.55
C THR A 206 -12.15 8.81 -17.55
N LEU A 207 -11.01 9.32 -18.02
CA LEU A 207 -10.14 10.21 -17.27
C LEU A 207 -10.72 11.62 -17.32
N LEU A 208 -11.36 12.07 -16.25
CA LEU A 208 -11.75 13.46 -16.12
C LEU A 208 -10.52 14.28 -15.74
N GLY A 209 -10.18 15.22 -16.59
CA GLY A 209 -9.01 16.09 -16.42
C GLY A 209 -8.97 16.74 -15.03
N GLY A 210 -7.99 16.36 -14.26
CA GLY A 210 -7.59 17.00 -13.01
C GLY A 210 -8.04 16.36 -11.72
N VAL A 211 -9.09 15.52 -11.65
CA VAL A 211 -9.62 15.09 -10.35
C VAL A 211 -10.14 13.66 -10.27
N GLY A 212 -10.48 12.98 -11.34
CA GLY A 212 -11.04 11.64 -11.19
C GLY A 212 -11.13 10.80 -12.46
N VAL A 213 -11.09 9.50 -12.28
CA VAL A 213 -11.48 8.50 -13.30
C VAL A 213 -12.83 7.95 -12.89
N GLU A 214 -13.84 8.17 -13.69
CA GLU A 214 -15.19 7.62 -13.49
C GLU A 214 -15.42 6.48 -14.49
N LEU A 215 -15.62 5.27 -13.97
CA LEU A 215 -16.09 4.15 -14.78
C LEU A 215 -17.59 4.37 -15.05
N GLY A 216 -17.93 4.80 -16.25
CA GLY A 216 -19.32 4.92 -16.67
C GLY A 216 -20.04 3.55 -16.64
N ARG A 217 -21.34 3.57 -16.38
CA ARG A 217 -22.22 2.40 -16.59
C ARG A 217 -22.39 2.17 -18.11
N GLY A 218 -21.40 1.58 -18.72
CA GLY A 218 -21.45 1.17 -20.11
C GLY A 218 -20.49 0.01 -20.29
N ASP A 219 -21.02 -1.17 -20.57
CA ASP A 219 -20.31 -2.35 -21.07
C ASP A 219 -19.19 -2.95 -20.21
N GLY A 220 -19.46 -3.14 -18.92
CA GLY A 220 -18.61 -3.94 -18.00
C GLY A 220 -18.39 -5.40 -18.46
N ALA A 221 -19.07 -5.85 -19.52
CA ALA A 221 -18.90 -7.18 -20.09
C ALA A 221 -17.52 -7.34 -20.78
N GLU A 222 -17.08 -6.38 -21.59
CA GLU A 222 -15.80 -6.47 -22.32
C GLU A 222 -14.59 -6.35 -21.38
N LEU A 223 -14.67 -5.46 -20.38
CA LEU A 223 -13.61 -5.34 -19.36
C LEU A 223 -13.57 -6.61 -18.49
N GLY A 224 -14.71 -7.19 -18.15
CA GLY A 224 -14.83 -8.47 -17.46
C GLY A 224 -14.17 -9.60 -18.23
N GLU A 225 -14.38 -9.70 -19.55
CA GLU A 225 -13.76 -10.70 -20.41
C GLU A 225 -12.24 -10.51 -20.58
N GLN A 226 -11.75 -9.26 -20.56
CA GLN A 226 -10.31 -9.00 -20.59
C GLN A 226 -9.64 -9.37 -19.27
N ILE A 227 -10.28 -9.07 -18.14
CA ILE A 227 -9.81 -9.47 -16.80
C ILE A 227 -9.82 -10.99 -16.65
N GLU A 228 -10.84 -11.69 -17.19
CA GLU A 228 -10.89 -13.15 -17.21
C GLU A 228 -9.79 -13.76 -18.11
N ARG A 229 -9.49 -13.16 -19.25
CA ARG A 229 -8.37 -13.57 -20.13
C ARG A 229 -7.02 -13.38 -19.44
N ASP A 230 -6.81 -12.23 -18.77
CA ASP A 230 -5.57 -11.94 -18.03
C ASP A 230 -5.43 -12.88 -16.82
N ARG A 231 -6.54 -13.24 -16.17
CA ARG A 231 -6.58 -14.22 -15.08
C ARG A 231 -6.27 -15.64 -15.57
N ALA A 232 -6.75 -16.03 -16.71
CA ALA A 232 -6.44 -17.32 -17.34
C ALA A 232 -4.97 -17.39 -17.80
N GLY A 233 -4.39 -16.29 -18.26
CA GLY A 233 -2.97 -16.19 -18.61
C GLY A 233 -2.03 -16.33 -17.39
N LEU A 234 -2.39 -15.71 -16.25
CA LEU A 234 -1.63 -15.81 -15.00
C LEU A 234 -1.63 -17.21 -14.37
N VAL A 235 -2.67 -18.02 -14.64
CA VAL A 235 -2.76 -19.41 -14.14
C VAL A 235 -2.03 -20.39 -15.07
N ALA A 236 -1.76 -20.03 -16.32
CA ALA A 236 -1.09 -20.88 -17.30
C ALA A 236 0.46 -20.84 -17.20
N ASP A 237 1.04 -19.82 -16.57
CA ASP A 237 2.50 -19.71 -16.39
C ASP A 237 3.03 -20.43 -15.11
N ASP A 238 2.15 -20.97 -14.27
CA ASP A 238 2.52 -21.71 -13.03
C ASP A 238 2.35 -23.25 -13.15
N ALA A 239 2.38 -23.80 -14.35
CA ALA A 239 2.43 -25.27 -14.54
C ALA A 239 3.87 -25.75 -14.79
N PRO A 240 4.30 -26.86 -14.12
CA PRO A 240 5.69 -27.33 -14.03
C PRO A 240 6.31 -27.75 -15.36
#